data_a112ac4ec5d112985d2b70feb680c320
#
_entry.id   a112ac4ec5d112985d2b70feb680c320
#
_cell.length_a   1.000
_cell.length_b   1.000
_cell.length_c   1.000
_cell.angle_alpha   90.00
_cell.angle_beta   90.00
_cell.angle_gamma   90.00
#
_symmetry.space_group_name_H-M   'P 1'
#
loop_
_entity.id
_entity.type
_entity.pdbx_description
1 polymer ?
#
loop_
_entity_poly.entity_id
_entity_poly.type
_entity_poly.pdbx_seq_one_letter_code
_entity_poly.pdbx_strand_id
1 'polypeptide(L)'
;MDYPAYVVDHLWNRVRWNKPAARLFTHWLGKQVQYTNFIDYLLLDPHSRLFILHWEKHVVLWLGRFFNKIQPYLDNEGVAQFVAERCGKSPVFERLYHKRRQQRGHKLGMRYVFRTGKGERAFNRMAFPVQGSAGWQLTVWVPVPVKKAPAAEEVAVAHAADAAVSVAAHES
;
A
#
# COMPACT_ATOMS: atom_id res chain seq x y z
N MET A 1 -14.50 18.92 -9.20
CA MET A 1 -14.67 17.81 -8.21
C MET A 1 -13.30 17.51 -7.61
N ASP A 2 -13.17 17.66 -6.30
CA ASP A 2 -11.85 17.56 -5.66
C ASP A 2 -11.58 16.12 -5.26
N TYR A 3 -10.69 15.44 -5.98
CA TYR A 3 -10.23 14.11 -5.60
C TYR A 3 -9.24 14.17 -4.42
N PRO A 4 -9.25 13.18 -3.51
CA PRO A 4 -8.22 13.07 -2.50
C PRO A 4 -6.84 12.98 -3.15
N ALA A 5 -5.93 13.88 -2.78
CA ALA A 5 -4.59 13.96 -3.34
C ALA A 5 -3.56 14.36 -2.28
N TYR A 6 -2.37 13.79 -2.39
CA TYR A 6 -1.25 14.11 -1.52
C TYR A 6 0.09 13.92 -2.22
N VAL A 7 1.11 14.59 -1.70
CA VAL A 7 2.50 14.45 -2.10
C VAL A 7 3.29 13.83 -0.95
N VAL A 8 4.11 12.86 -1.26
CA VAL A 8 5.10 12.27 -0.36
C VAL A 8 6.49 12.42 -0.93
N ASP A 9 7.51 12.45 -0.06
CA ASP A 9 8.92 12.39 -0.45
C ASP A 9 9.36 10.98 -0.85
N HIS A 10 10.67 10.79 -1.06
CA HIS A 10 11.24 9.48 -1.45
C HIS A 10 11.11 8.41 -0.36
N LEU A 11 11.02 8.79 0.93
CA LEU A 11 10.79 7.89 2.06
C LEU A 11 9.31 7.77 2.47
N TRP A 12 8.42 8.36 1.68
CA TRP A 12 6.98 8.40 1.92
C TRP A 12 6.57 9.18 3.18
N ASN A 13 7.36 10.16 3.57
CA ASN A 13 6.91 11.18 4.49
C ASN A 13 5.90 12.10 3.78
N ARG A 14 4.84 12.50 4.48
CA ARG A 14 3.85 13.44 3.96
C ARG A 14 4.47 14.83 3.76
N VAL A 15 4.26 15.42 2.58
CA VAL A 15 4.76 16.75 2.24
C VAL A 15 3.62 17.76 2.09
N ARG A 16 2.63 17.42 1.27
CA ARG A 16 1.44 18.24 0.99
C ARG A 16 0.24 17.35 0.77
N TRP A 17 -0.94 17.85 1.11
CA TRP A 17 -2.21 17.16 0.86
C TRP A 17 -3.37 18.15 0.83
N ASN A 18 -4.48 17.76 0.17
CA ASN A 18 -5.69 18.55 0.12
C ASN A 18 -6.70 18.11 1.20
N LYS A 19 -7.74 18.94 1.39
CA LYS A 19 -8.82 18.65 2.36
C LYS A 19 -9.53 17.32 2.11
N PRO A 20 -9.84 16.90 0.85
CA PRO A 20 -10.40 15.57 0.60
C PRO A 20 -9.50 14.42 1.04
N ALA A 21 -8.17 14.51 0.87
CA ALA A 21 -7.24 13.50 1.37
C ALA A 21 -7.21 13.44 2.89
N ALA A 22 -7.22 14.59 3.58
CA ALA A 22 -7.30 14.66 5.04
C ALA A 22 -8.60 14.06 5.60
N ARG A 23 -9.72 14.18 4.87
CA ARG A 23 -11.00 13.57 5.23
C ARG A 23 -11.04 12.07 4.97
N LEU A 24 -10.32 11.57 3.96
CA LEU A 24 -10.25 10.16 3.64
C LEU A 24 -9.27 9.43 4.58
N PHE A 25 -8.06 9.96 4.74
CA PHE A 25 -6.99 9.39 5.56
C PHE A 25 -6.88 10.09 6.91
N THR A 26 -7.94 10.03 7.73
CA THR A 26 -8.08 10.80 8.98
C THR A 26 -6.96 10.53 9.99
N HIS A 27 -6.42 9.30 10.04
CA HIS A 27 -5.35 8.88 10.95
C HIS A 27 -3.94 9.15 10.41
N TRP A 28 -3.81 9.52 9.13
CA TRP A 28 -2.51 9.83 8.55
C TRP A 28 -2.38 11.31 8.11
N LEU A 29 -3.42 11.88 7.48
CA LEU A 29 -3.41 13.25 6.94
C LEU A 29 -4.42 14.18 7.64
N GLY A 30 -5.31 13.62 8.45
CA GLY A 30 -6.42 14.34 9.07
C GLY A 30 -6.14 14.78 10.49
N LYS A 31 -7.16 14.66 11.36
CA LYS A 31 -7.11 15.16 12.75
C LYS A 31 -6.58 14.13 13.76
N GLN A 32 -6.55 12.86 13.44
CA GLN A 32 -6.22 11.75 14.34
C GLN A 32 -4.84 11.15 14.05
N VAL A 33 -3.90 12.00 13.65
CA VAL A 33 -2.56 11.59 13.21
C VAL A 33 -1.70 11.14 14.38
N GLN A 34 -1.20 9.90 14.31
CA GLN A 34 -0.15 9.38 15.18
C GLN A 34 1.19 9.27 14.44
N TYR A 35 1.14 8.97 13.15
CA TYR A 35 2.30 8.75 12.30
C TYR A 35 2.30 9.69 11.10
N THR A 36 3.41 10.36 10.86
CA THR A 36 3.57 11.29 9.72
C THR A 36 4.08 10.59 8.47
N ASN A 37 4.78 9.47 8.63
CA ASN A 37 5.25 8.62 7.56
C ASN A 37 4.18 7.60 7.16
N PHE A 38 3.99 7.37 5.85
CA PHE A 38 2.96 6.44 5.39
C PHE A 38 3.26 4.97 5.75
N ILE A 39 4.54 4.57 5.76
CA ILE A 39 4.95 3.21 6.15
C ILE A 39 4.64 2.97 7.62
N ASP A 40 4.93 3.94 8.49
CA ASP A 40 4.64 3.84 9.92
C ASP A 40 3.13 3.79 10.18
N TYR A 41 2.33 4.65 9.51
CA TYR A 41 0.88 4.58 9.56
C TYR A 41 0.37 3.20 9.10
N LEU A 42 0.86 2.71 7.97
CA LEU A 42 0.41 1.45 7.38
C LEU A 42 0.66 0.25 8.30
N LEU A 43 1.82 0.22 8.98
CA LEU A 43 2.29 -0.94 9.72
C LEU A 43 1.98 -0.88 11.23
N LEU A 44 2.00 0.31 11.82
CA LEU A 44 1.96 0.51 13.27
C LEU A 44 0.62 1.05 13.78
N ASP A 45 -0.14 1.77 12.93
CA ASP A 45 -1.46 2.26 13.31
C ASP A 45 -2.51 1.16 13.16
N PRO A 46 -3.18 0.70 14.23
CA PRO A 46 -4.23 -0.32 14.14
C PRO A 46 -5.38 0.09 13.22
N HIS A 47 -5.65 1.39 13.09
CA HIS A 47 -6.70 1.90 12.21
C HIS A 47 -6.45 1.53 10.74
N SER A 48 -5.20 1.46 10.28
CA SER A 48 -4.88 1.11 8.89
C SER A 48 -5.47 -0.24 8.48
N ARG A 49 -5.43 -1.23 9.38
CA ARG A 49 -5.99 -2.58 9.17
C ARG A 49 -7.50 -2.60 9.11
N LEU A 50 -8.16 -1.73 9.88
CA LEU A 50 -9.62 -1.59 9.87
C LEU A 50 -10.11 -0.81 8.65
N PHE A 51 -9.35 0.19 8.24
CA PHE A 51 -9.69 1.11 7.16
C PHE A 51 -9.45 0.53 5.77
N ILE A 52 -8.35 -0.19 5.56
CA ILE A 52 -7.94 -0.74 4.26
C ILE A 52 -8.49 -2.15 4.11
N LEU A 53 -9.44 -2.35 3.21
CA LEU A 53 -9.95 -3.68 2.91
C LEU A 53 -8.83 -4.55 2.29
N HIS A 54 -8.70 -5.80 2.73
CA HIS A 54 -7.59 -6.71 2.33
C HIS A 54 -6.20 -6.11 2.63
N TRP A 55 -6.03 -5.58 3.83
CA TRP A 55 -4.82 -4.89 4.29
C TRP A 55 -3.53 -5.68 4.01
N GLU A 56 -3.48 -6.98 4.32
CA GLU A 56 -2.31 -7.85 4.12
C GLU A 56 -1.83 -7.83 2.67
N LYS A 57 -2.77 -7.95 1.73
CA LYS A 57 -2.50 -7.93 0.29
C LYS A 57 -1.93 -6.57 -0.14
N HIS A 58 -2.53 -5.49 0.33
CA HIS A 58 -2.09 -4.15 -0.03
C HIS A 58 -0.75 -3.76 0.62
N VAL A 59 -0.46 -4.24 1.83
CA VAL A 59 0.84 -4.04 2.49
C VAL A 59 1.98 -4.61 1.64
N VAL A 60 1.83 -5.84 1.17
CA VAL A 60 2.85 -6.48 0.30
C VAL A 60 3.10 -5.64 -0.95
N LEU A 61 2.04 -5.15 -1.58
CA LEU A 61 2.15 -4.33 -2.80
C LEU A 61 2.79 -2.97 -2.55
N TRP A 62 2.36 -2.28 -1.48
CA TRP A 62 2.92 -0.96 -1.17
C TRP A 62 4.37 -1.06 -0.73
N LEU A 63 4.72 -2.01 0.13
CA LEU A 63 6.10 -2.20 0.53
C LEU A 63 6.99 -2.65 -0.64
N GLY A 64 6.49 -3.49 -1.54
CA GLY A 64 7.23 -3.85 -2.76
C GLY A 64 7.55 -2.63 -3.63
N ARG A 65 6.59 -1.72 -3.83
CA ARG A 65 6.81 -0.45 -4.54
C ARG A 65 7.79 0.46 -3.80
N PHE A 66 7.66 0.54 -2.48
CA PHE A 66 8.58 1.33 -1.65
C PHE A 66 10.01 0.81 -1.76
N PHE A 67 10.23 -0.49 -1.61
CA PHE A 67 11.57 -1.10 -1.70
C PHE A 67 12.20 -0.91 -3.08
N ASN A 68 11.42 -1.05 -4.15
CA ASN A 68 11.92 -0.76 -5.50
C ASN A 68 12.33 0.71 -5.65
N LYS A 69 11.59 1.62 -5.03
CA LYS A 69 11.88 3.06 -5.09
C LYS A 69 13.15 3.44 -4.34
N ILE A 70 13.41 2.86 -3.17
CA ILE A 70 14.58 3.15 -2.35
C ILE A 70 15.81 2.34 -2.74
N GLN A 71 15.67 1.30 -3.56
CA GLN A 71 16.77 0.42 -3.95
C GLN A 71 18.03 1.16 -4.44
N PRO A 72 17.95 2.20 -5.29
CA PRO A 72 19.11 2.96 -5.74
C PRO A 72 19.78 3.80 -4.65
N TYR A 73 19.14 3.98 -3.51
CA TYR A 73 19.56 4.88 -2.44
C TYR A 73 19.95 4.13 -1.15
N LEU A 74 20.08 2.80 -1.18
CA LEU A 74 20.37 2.00 0.02
C LEU A 74 21.76 2.28 0.61
N ASP A 75 22.69 2.79 -0.19
CA ASP A 75 24.03 3.22 0.27
C ASP A 75 24.00 4.60 0.98
N ASN A 76 22.87 5.31 0.92
CA ASN A 76 22.69 6.54 1.67
C ASN A 76 22.39 6.22 3.13
N GLU A 77 23.17 6.80 4.05
CA GLU A 77 23.07 6.54 5.50
C GLU A 77 21.67 6.80 6.04
N GLY A 78 21.02 7.89 5.63
CA GLY A 78 19.65 8.22 6.08
C GLY A 78 18.63 7.19 5.62
N VAL A 79 18.76 6.65 4.41
CA VAL A 79 17.89 5.58 3.89
C VAL A 79 18.17 4.26 4.62
N ALA A 80 19.41 3.92 4.85
CA ALA A 80 19.81 2.71 5.58
C ALA A 80 19.29 2.75 7.03
N GLN A 81 19.45 3.89 7.72
CA GLN A 81 18.91 4.09 9.06
C GLN A 81 17.37 3.99 9.08
N PHE A 82 16.69 4.62 8.11
CA PHE A 82 15.23 4.53 7.98
C PHE A 82 14.76 3.08 7.88
N VAL A 83 15.43 2.26 7.06
CA VAL A 83 15.13 0.83 6.90
C VAL A 83 15.40 0.05 8.18
N ALA A 84 16.56 0.24 8.81
CA ALA A 84 16.93 -0.45 10.04
C ALA A 84 15.92 -0.19 11.18
N GLU A 85 15.50 1.06 11.36
CA GLU A 85 14.50 1.42 12.36
C GLU A 85 13.16 0.71 12.14
N ARG A 86 12.71 0.56 10.89
CA ARG A 86 11.43 -0.10 10.57
C ARG A 86 11.52 -1.62 10.65
N CYS A 87 12.68 -2.19 10.33
CA CYS A 87 12.94 -3.61 10.62
C CYS A 87 12.79 -3.89 12.12
N GLY A 88 13.36 -3.04 12.98
CA GLY A 88 13.24 -3.19 14.43
C GLY A 88 11.82 -2.98 15.00
N LYS A 89 10.97 -2.19 14.31
CA LYS A 89 9.61 -1.88 14.77
C LYS A 89 8.53 -2.80 14.21
N SER A 90 8.75 -3.45 13.06
CA SER A 90 7.74 -4.22 12.36
C SER A 90 8.29 -5.51 11.77
N PRO A 91 7.93 -6.67 12.35
CA PRO A 91 8.30 -7.98 11.78
C PRO A 91 7.80 -8.18 10.35
N VAL A 92 6.67 -7.54 9.98
CA VAL A 92 6.13 -7.57 8.61
C VAL A 92 7.06 -6.82 7.66
N PHE A 93 7.53 -5.63 8.05
CA PHE A 93 8.46 -4.85 7.24
C PHE A 93 9.79 -5.60 7.05
N GLU A 94 10.38 -6.10 8.13
CA GLU A 94 11.62 -6.86 8.12
C GLU A 94 11.55 -8.08 7.18
N ARG A 95 10.53 -8.91 7.35
CA ARG A 95 10.32 -10.10 6.51
C ARG A 95 10.19 -9.76 5.03
N LEU A 96 9.41 -8.73 4.68
CA LEU A 96 9.20 -8.32 3.31
C LEU A 96 10.43 -7.63 2.72
N TYR A 97 11.20 -6.89 3.54
CA TYR A 97 12.46 -6.29 3.12
C TYR A 97 13.50 -7.35 2.74
N HIS A 98 13.65 -8.39 3.54
CA HIS A 98 14.58 -9.50 3.22
C HIS A 98 14.15 -10.29 1.98
N LYS A 99 12.86 -10.42 1.72
CA LYS A 99 12.31 -11.08 0.53
C LYS A 99 12.19 -10.18 -0.72
N ARG A 100 12.54 -8.90 -0.64
CA ARG A 100 12.27 -7.90 -1.70
C ARG A 100 12.83 -8.26 -3.08
N ARG A 101 13.98 -8.95 -3.16
CA ARG A 101 14.60 -9.36 -4.41
C ARG A 101 13.82 -10.46 -5.14
N GLN A 102 12.95 -11.20 -4.43
CA GLN A 102 12.12 -12.27 -4.98
C GLN A 102 10.74 -11.74 -5.43
N GLN A 103 10.37 -10.54 -5.00
CA GLN A 103 9.09 -9.93 -5.36
C GLN A 103 9.19 -9.23 -6.72
N ARG A 104 9.07 -10.00 -7.81
CA ARG A 104 8.84 -9.44 -9.15
C ARG A 104 7.43 -8.86 -9.19
N GLY A 105 7.35 -7.60 -9.64
CA GLY A 105 6.16 -6.77 -9.60
C GLY A 105 4.87 -7.47 -10.06
N HIS A 106 3.98 -7.66 -9.13
CA HIS A 106 2.62 -8.08 -9.45
C HIS A 106 1.89 -6.88 -10.03
N LYS A 107 1.42 -7.00 -11.26
CA LYS A 107 0.40 -6.12 -11.85
C LYS A 107 -0.93 -6.38 -11.15
N LEU A 108 -1.06 -6.01 -9.88
CA LEU A 108 -2.35 -5.98 -9.24
C LEU A 108 -3.04 -4.67 -9.60
N GLY A 109 -4.32 -4.76 -9.92
CA GLY A 109 -5.16 -3.63 -10.26
C GLY A 109 -4.98 -2.47 -9.28
N MET A 110 -4.99 -1.25 -9.80
CA MET A 110 -4.80 -0.01 -9.03
C MET A 110 -6.03 0.35 -8.19
N ARG A 111 -6.93 -0.62 -7.93
CA ARG A 111 -8.17 -0.42 -7.19
C ARG A 111 -7.98 -0.77 -5.72
N TYR A 112 -8.42 0.13 -4.87
CA TYR A 112 -8.40 0.00 -3.42
C TYR A 112 -9.79 0.24 -2.86
N VAL A 113 -10.15 -0.45 -1.80
CA VAL A 113 -11.41 -0.23 -1.08
C VAL A 113 -11.09 0.18 0.34
N PHE A 114 -11.66 1.29 0.77
CA PHE A 114 -11.52 1.81 2.13
C PHE A 114 -12.85 1.76 2.85
N ARG A 115 -12.83 1.33 4.11
CA ARG A 115 -13.97 1.38 5.02
C ARG A 115 -14.01 2.75 5.68
N THR A 116 -15.03 3.52 5.35
CA THR A 116 -15.23 4.86 5.90
C THR A 116 -16.46 4.88 6.79
N GLY A 117 -16.67 5.94 7.59
CA GLY A 117 -17.90 6.14 8.37
C GLY A 117 -19.18 6.19 7.52
N LYS A 118 -19.06 6.31 6.20
CA LYS A 118 -20.17 6.28 5.22
C LYS A 118 -20.25 4.98 4.43
N GLY A 119 -19.61 3.91 4.90
CA GLY A 119 -19.50 2.63 4.22
C GLY A 119 -18.23 2.47 3.38
N GLU A 120 -18.20 1.41 2.60
CA GLU A 120 -17.05 1.11 1.73
C GLU A 120 -17.01 2.05 0.52
N ARG A 121 -15.82 2.55 0.23
CA ARG A 121 -15.56 3.39 -0.94
C ARG A 121 -14.37 2.84 -1.72
N ALA A 122 -14.54 2.69 -3.02
CA ALA A 122 -13.52 2.20 -3.92
C ALA A 122 -12.84 3.34 -4.69
N PHE A 123 -11.53 3.19 -4.90
CA PHE A 123 -10.71 4.16 -5.60
C PHE A 123 -9.70 3.48 -6.51
N ASN A 124 -9.43 4.09 -7.65
CA ASN A 124 -8.22 3.83 -8.42
C ASN A 124 -7.13 4.79 -7.95
N ARG A 125 -5.94 4.25 -7.68
CA ARG A 125 -4.76 5.03 -7.32
C ARG A 125 -4.00 5.41 -8.58
N MET A 126 -3.79 6.71 -8.76
CA MET A 126 -2.88 7.27 -9.76
C MET A 126 -1.69 7.89 -9.04
N ALA A 127 -0.48 7.66 -9.56
CA ALA A 127 0.75 8.16 -8.95
C ALA A 127 1.68 8.73 -10.03
N PHE A 128 2.17 9.93 -9.79
CA PHE A 128 2.98 10.69 -10.72
C PHE A 128 4.26 11.20 -10.03
N PRO A 129 5.41 11.16 -10.69
CA PRO A 129 6.61 11.82 -10.17
C PRO A 129 6.38 13.34 -10.15
N VAL A 130 6.92 14.03 -9.15
CA VAL A 130 6.93 15.50 -9.09
C VAL A 130 8.18 16.01 -9.78
N GLN A 131 8.00 16.77 -10.84
CA GLN A 131 9.10 17.35 -11.59
C GLN A 131 9.90 18.34 -10.72
N GLY A 132 11.21 18.30 -10.80
CA GLY A 132 12.10 19.18 -10.02
C GLY A 132 12.31 18.76 -8.56
N SER A 133 11.67 17.67 -8.10
CA SER A 133 11.82 17.16 -6.73
C SER A 133 12.14 15.66 -6.77
N ALA A 134 13.42 15.31 -6.69
CA ALA A 134 13.89 13.95 -6.81
C ALA A 134 13.21 13.01 -5.80
N GLY A 135 12.57 11.97 -6.31
CA GLY A 135 11.89 10.98 -5.51
C GLY A 135 10.54 11.38 -4.91
N TRP A 136 10.05 12.61 -5.10
CA TRP A 136 8.72 13.00 -4.67
C TRP A 136 7.63 12.44 -5.59
N GLN A 137 6.47 12.15 -5.02
CA GLN A 137 5.37 11.52 -5.72
C GLN A 137 4.04 12.17 -5.35
N LEU A 138 3.31 12.63 -6.35
CA LEU A 138 1.90 13.00 -6.23
C LEU A 138 1.05 11.71 -6.36
N THR A 139 0.16 11.49 -5.42
CA THR A 139 -0.85 10.42 -5.49
C THR A 139 -2.23 11.04 -5.51
N VAL A 140 -3.07 10.60 -6.47
CA VAL A 140 -4.48 10.99 -6.61
C VAL A 140 -5.35 9.75 -6.52
N TRP A 141 -6.43 9.84 -5.75
CA TRP A 141 -7.41 8.78 -5.56
C TRP A 141 -8.68 9.11 -6.30
N VAL A 142 -8.92 8.43 -7.42
CA VAL A 142 -10.09 8.63 -8.28
C VAL A 142 -11.19 7.68 -7.81
N PRO A 143 -12.35 8.19 -7.32
CA PRO A 143 -13.46 7.35 -6.91
C PRO A 143 -13.97 6.49 -8.07
N VAL A 144 -14.28 5.24 -7.76
CA VAL A 144 -14.91 4.30 -8.71
C VAL A 144 -16.06 3.58 -8.01
N PRO A 145 -17.04 3.06 -8.76
CA PRO A 145 -18.14 2.30 -8.18
C PRO A 145 -17.63 1.10 -7.37
N VAL A 146 -18.21 0.86 -6.19
CA VAL A 146 -17.98 -0.37 -5.44
C VAL A 146 -18.74 -1.47 -6.18
N LYS A 147 -18.05 -2.31 -6.96
CA LYS A 147 -18.67 -3.53 -7.49
C LYS A 147 -18.91 -4.45 -6.30
N LYS A 148 -20.16 -4.80 -6.01
CA LYS A 148 -20.45 -5.99 -5.20
C LYS A 148 -19.82 -7.16 -5.94
N ALA A 149 -18.81 -7.81 -5.32
CA ALA A 149 -18.32 -9.06 -5.85
C ALA A 149 -19.49 -10.04 -5.93
N PRO A 150 -19.70 -10.75 -7.04
CA PRO A 150 -20.56 -11.93 -7.01
C PRO A 150 -19.90 -12.91 -6.06
N ALA A 151 -20.60 -13.27 -4.99
CA ALA A 151 -20.13 -14.07 -3.88
C ALA A 151 -19.72 -15.53 -4.24
N ALA A 152 -19.74 -15.91 -5.52
CA ALA A 152 -19.51 -17.26 -6.00
C ALA A 152 -18.28 -17.46 -6.90
N GLU A 153 -17.71 -16.43 -7.52
CA GLU A 153 -16.58 -16.62 -8.45
C GLU A 153 -15.19 -16.60 -7.80
N GLU A 154 -15.02 -15.94 -6.66
CA GLU A 154 -13.71 -15.95 -5.98
C GLU A 154 -13.39 -17.30 -5.30
N VAL A 155 -14.41 -18.06 -4.88
CA VAL A 155 -14.24 -19.39 -4.27
C VAL A 155 -13.88 -20.44 -5.35
N ALA A 156 -14.39 -20.31 -6.56
CA ALA A 156 -14.12 -21.26 -7.65
C ALA A 156 -12.68 -21.13 -8.19
N VAL A 157 -12.13 -19.92 -8.25
CA VAL A 157 -10.74 -19.70 -8.74
C VAL A 157 -9.72 -20.15 -7.70
N ALA A 158 -9.97 -19.97 -6.40
CA ALA A 158 -9.09 -20.46 -5.34
C ALA A 158 -9.08 -21.99 -5.27
N HIS A 159 -10.22 -22.66 -5.43
CA HIS A 159 -10.32 -24.12 -5.44
C HIS A 159 -9.71 -24.74 -6.71
N ALA A 160 -9.79 -24.09 -7.87
CA ALA A 160 -9.17 -24.56 -9.09
C ALA A 160 -7.63 -24.46 -9.06
N ALA A 161 -7.09 -23.45 -8.38
CA ALA A 161 -5.65 -23.31 -8.19
C ALA A 161 -5.07 -24.36 -7.23
N ASP A 162 -5.78 -24.68 -6.14
CA ASP A 162 -5.37 -25.71 -5.17
C ASP A 162 -5.48 -27.13 -5.76
N ALA A 163 -6.50 -27.40 -6.59
CA ALA A 163 -6.66 -28.70 -7.27
C ALA A 163 -5.57 -28.92 -8.32
N ALA A 164 -5.12 -27.87 -9.04
CA ALA A 164 -4.05 -27.98 -10.04
C ALA A 164 -2.68 -28.26 -9.40
N VAL A 165 -2.43 -27.74 -8.19
CA VAL A 165 -1.19 -27.99 -7.43
C VAL A 165 -1.16 -29.44 -6.87
N SER A 166 -2.31 -29.99 -6.48
CA SER A 166 -2.41 -31.35 -5.95
C SER A 166 -2.22 -32.45 -7.00
N VAL A 167 -2.61 -32.19 -8.25
CA VAL A 167 -2.45 -33.18 -9.35
C VAL A 167 -0.99 -33.25 -9.83
N ALA A 168 -0.25 -32.14 -9.80
CA ALA A 168 1.17 -32.11 -10.21
C ALA A 168 2.12 -32.78 -9.18
N ALA A 169 1.68 -33.03 -7.95
CA ALA A 169 2.47 -33.68 -6.90
C ALA A 169 2.38 -35.22 -6.88
N HIS A 170 1.53 -35.83 -7.71
CA HIS A 170 1.32 -37.29 -7.76
C HIS A 170 1.87 -37.98 -9.02
N GLU A 171 2.54 -37.26 -9.92
CA GLU A 171 3.17 -37.83 -11.15
C GLU A 171 4.70 -37.68 -11.17
N SER A 172 5.36 -37.83 -10.00
CA SER A 172 6.84 -37.93 -9.98
C SER A 172 7.28 -39.08 -9.08
#